data_f0a21494799d1c74e7492edb8c94551c
#
_entry.id   f0a21494799d1c74e7492edb8c94551c
#
_cell.length_a   1.000
_cell.length_b   1.000
_cell.length_c   1.000
_cell.angle_alpha   90.00
_cell.angle_beta   90.00
_cell.angle_gamma   90.00
#
_symmetry.space_group_name_H-M   'P 1'
#
loop_
_entity.id
_entity.type
_entity.pdbx_description
1 polymer ?
#
loop_
_entity_poly.entity_id
_entity_poly.type
_entity_poly.pdbx_seq_one_letter_code
_entity_poly.pdbx_strand_id
1 'polypeptide(L)'
;YCLLVLGYTCVNIPYGTLCGAMTQDIDERAKINTSRSVSAMVAIGIINIITVPLIGKLGSQSAKTGYLLVAIIYGCIFAACHFFCFAKTKEQVIMPEKDKISIKVQLRAVMQNRPYILALIGQVLFGFTLYGRNADVLYYFTYVEGNASYYTTYSMCIIIPSIIGAACFQPVFRKLNNKGRTASIFALLTGI
;
A
#
# COMPACT_ATOMS: atom_id res chain seq x y z
N TYR A 1 -12.73 15.32 2.01
CA TYR A 1 -12.08 14.23 1.29
C TYR A 1 -10.82 14.70 0.55
N CYS A 2 -10.88 15.76 -0.27
CA CYS A 2 -9.74 16.29 -1.03
C CYS A 2 -8.52 16.61 -0.14
N LEU A 3 -8.73 17.27 1.00
CA LEU A 3 -7.64 17.59 1.94
C LEU A 3 -6.98 16.31 2.51
N LEU A 4 -7.76 15.28 2.79
CA LEU A 4 -7.23 14.00 3.26
C LEU A 4 -6.38 13.33 2.19
N VAL A 5 -6.84 13.32 0.93
CA VAL A 5 -6.09 12.74 -0.19
C VAL A 5 -4.80 13.52 -0.44
N LEU A 6 -4.83 14.85 -0.39
CA LEU A 6 -3.62 15.68 -0.51
C LEU A 6 -2.62 15.39 0.62
N GLY A 7 -3.08 15.37 1.86
CA GLY A 7 -2.23 15.03 3.00
C GLY A 7 -1.62 13.63 2.91
N TYR A 8 -2.42 12.64 2.52
CA TYR A 8 -1.94 11.28 2.27
C TYR A 8 -0.86 11.24 1.19
N THR A 9 -1.08 11.93 0.08
CA THR A 9 -0.12 11.97 -1.03
C THR A 9 1.19 12.63 -0.62
N CYS A 10 1.14 13.76 0.12
CA CYS A 10 2.32 14.45 0.63
C CYS A 10 3.19 13.59 1.54
N VAL A 11 2.60 12.67 2.28
CA VAL A 11 3.34 11.75 3.16
C VAL A 11 3.80 10.49 2.40
N ASN A 12 2.96 9.95 1.54
CA ASN A 12 3.22 8.68 0.87
C ASN A 12 4.31 8.76 -0.20
N ILE A 13 4.42 9.88 -0.92
CA ILE A 13 5.46 10.05 -1.95
C ILE A 13 6.86 10.05 -1.34
N PRO A 14 7.21 10.89 -0.34
CA PRO A 14 8.52 10.83 0.30
C PRO A 14 8.81 9.48 0.94
N TYR A 15 7.83 8.87 1.61
CA TYR A 15 7.98 7.54 2.19
C TYR A 15 8.27 6.47 1.13
N GLY A 16 7.65 6.55 -0.04
CA GLY A 16 7.91 5.64 -1.16
C GLY A 16 9.31 5.79 -1.75
N THR A 17 9.84 7.01 -1.81
CA THR A 17 11.20 7.29 -2.33
C THR A 17 12.30 6.96 -1.33
N LEU A 18 12.00 6.91 -0.05
CA LEU A 18 12.95 6.64 1.03
C LEU A 18 13.73 5.33 0.84
N CYS A 19 13.06 4.28 0.35
CA CYS A 19 13.72 3.00 0.03
C CYS A 19 14.87 3.16 -0.98
N GLY A 20 14.72 4.07 -1.95
CA GLY A 20 15.77 4.40 -2.91
C GLY A 20 16.92 5.21 -2.33
N ALA A 21 16.66 6.00 -1.28
CA ALA A 21 17.65 6.81 -0.58
C ALA A 21 18.44 6.02 0.48
N MET A 22 17.90 4.89 0.94
CA MET A 22 18.54 4.05 1.97
C MET A 22 19.63 3.14 1.40
N THR A 23 19.45 2.60 0.19
CA THR A 23 20.40 1.67 -0.41
C THR A 23 20.37 1.71 -1.94
N GLN A 24 21.51 1.45 -2.58
CA GLN A 24 21.61 1.27 -4.04
C GLN A 24 21.53 -0.20 -4.46
N ASP A 25 21.71 -1.13 -3.53
CA ASP A 25 21.65 -2.56 -3.83
C ASP A 25 20.23 -3.00 -4.15
N ILE A 26 20.08 -3.71 -5.28
CA ILE A 26 18.79 -4.18 -5.80
C ILE A 26 18.17 -5.22 -4.86
N ASP A 27 18.98 -6.10 -4.27
CA ASP A 27 18.51 -7.17 -3.38
C ASP A 27 18.05 -6.61 -2.04
N GLU A 28 18.76 -5.62 -1.50
CA GLU A 28 18.35 -4.95 -0.29
C GLU A 28 17.05 -4.15 -0.49
N ARG A 29 16.91 -3.44 -1.62
CA ARG A 29 15.66 -2.76 -1.99
C ARG A 29 14.49 -3.73 -2.08
N ALA A 30 14.72 -4.91 -2.66
CA ALA A 30 13.69 -5.95 -2.74
C ALA A 30 13.26 -6.43 -1.35
N LYS A 31 14.21 -6.65 -0.43
CA LYS A 31 13.93 -7.04 0.96
C LYS A 31 13.14 -5.97 1.70
N ILE A 32 13.55 -4.69 1.61
CA ILE A 32 12.88 -3.56 2.26
C ILE A 32 11.43 -3.44 1.74
N ASN A 33 11.23 -3.51 0.43
CA ASN A 33 9.90 -3.42 -0.16
C ASN A 33 9.00 -4.60 0.23
N THR A 34 9.54 -5.83 0.29
CA THR A 34 8.80 -7.00 0.73
C THR A 34 8.41 -6.88 2.21
N SER A 35 9.34 -6.49 3.08
CA SER A 35 9.07 -6.25 4.49
C SER A 35 7.99 -5.18 4.69
N ARG A 36 8.07 -4.07 3.95
CA ARG A 36 7.06 -3.01 3.95
C ARG A 36 5.68 -3.52 3.56
N SER A 37 5.60 -4.33 2.49
CA SER A 37 4.34 -4.89 2.00
C SER A 37 3.71 -5.85 3.00
N VAL A 38 4.51 -6.76 3.57
CA VAL A 38 4.04 -7.71 4.60
C VAL A 38 3.56 -6.95 5.83
N SER A 39 4.33 -5.98 6.31
CA SER A 39 3.96 -5.17 7.48
C SER A 39 2.67 -4.39 7.24
N ALA A 40 2.47 -3.84 6.04
CA ALA A 40 1.24 -3.14 5.66
C ALA A 40 0.02 -4.09 5.68
N MET A 41 0.16 -5.31 5.15
CA MET A 41 -0.92 -6.31 5.16
C MET A 41 -1.27 -6.75 6.58
N VAL A 42 -0.28 -6.97 7.43
CA VAL A 42 -0.50 -7.29 8.86
C VAL A 42 -1.21 -6.14 9.57
N ALA A 43 -0.77 -4.90 9.34
CA ALA A 43 -1.40 -3.72 9.92
C ALA A 43 -2.87 -3.57 9.47
N ILE A 44 -3.16 -3.77 8.18
CA ILE A 44 -4.53 -3.77 7.65
C ILE A 44 -5.38 -4.83 8.35
N GLY A 45 -4.84 -6.05 8.53
CA GLY A 45 -5.53 -7.14 9.25
C GLY A 45 -5.88 -6.77 10.69
N ILE A 46 -4.91 -6.24 11.43
CA ILE A 46 -5.08 -5.79 12.81
C ILE A 46 -6.15 -4.68 12.90
N ILE A 47 -6.06 -3.68 12.04
CA ILE A 47 -7.01 -2.56 12.00
C ILE A 47 -8.42 -3.07 11.72
N ASN A 48 -8.61 -3.96 10.74
CA ASN A 48 -9.93 -4.52 10.43
C ASN A 48 -10.55 -5.28 11.62
N ILE A 49 -9.75 -6.01 12.38
CA ILE A 49 -10.23 -6.76 13.56
C ILE A 49 -10.60 -5.81 14.70
N ILE A 50 -9.78 -4.79 14.95
CA ILE A 50 -9.90 -3.93 16.13
C ILE A 50 -10.91 -2.79 15.93
N THR A 51 -11.09 -2.28 14.71
CA THR A 51 -11.87 -1.07 14.45
C THR A 51 -13.33 -1.21 14.87
N VAL A 52 -14.00 -2.30 14.49
CA VAL A 52 -15.43 -2.50 14.79
C VAL A 52 -15.69 -2.62 16.29
N PRO A 53 -14.99 -3.46 17.07
CA PRO A 53 -15.15 -3.51 18.51
C PRO A 53 -14.80 -2.19 19.22
N LEU A 54 -13.80 -1.47 18.69
CA LEU A 54 -13.37 -0.20 19.27
C LEU A 54 -14.42 0.89 19.09
N ILE A 55 -15.04 0.98 17.90
CA ILE A 55 -16.16 1.89 17.64
C ILE A 55 -17.33 1.57 18.59
N GLY A 56 -17.67 0.29 18.76
CA GLY A 56 -18.75 -0.12 19.66
C GLY A 56 -18.50 0.27 21.13
N LYS A 57 -17.26 0.11 21.61
CA LYS A 57 -16.90 0.48 22.98
C LYS A 57 -16.84 2.00 23.20
N LEU A 58 -16.27 2.75 22.27
CA LEU A 58 -16.10 4.21 22.39
C LEU A 58 -17.36 4.99 21.98
N GLY A 59 -18.26 4.37 21.21
CA GLY A 59 -19.48 4.95 20.69
C GLY A 59 -20.71 4.71 21.56
N SER A 60 -20.59 4.43 22.87
CA SER A 60 -21.68 4.08 23.76
C SER A 60 -22.84 5.10 23.80
N GLN A 61 -22.57 6.38 23.52
CA GLN A 61 -23.59 7.44 23.47
C GLN A 61 -24.03 7.80 22.05
N SER A 62 -23.18 7.65 21.04
CA SER A 62 -23.49 7.93 19.64
C SER A 62 -22.46 7.28 18.73
N ALA A 63 -22.92 6.63 17.66
CA ALA A 63 -22.05 6.05 16.65
C ALA A 63 -21.08 7.09 16.05
N LYS A 64 -21.51 8.34 15.85
CA LYS A 64 -20.69 9.45 15.35
C LYS A 64 -19.49 9.73 16.26
N THR A 65 -19.69 9.72 17.57
CA THR A 65 -18.63 9.93 18.56
C THR A 65 -17.63 8.78 18.55
N GLY A 66 -18.09 7.54 18.42
CA GLY A 66 -17.23 6.38 18.28
C GLY A 66 -16.30 6.46 17.07
N TYR A 67 -16.83 6.80 15.90
CA TYR A 67 -16.02 7.00 14.68
C TYR A 67 -15.00 8.13 14.83
N LEU A 68 -15.40 9.25 15.44
CA LEU A 68 -14.51 10.40 15.65
C LEU A 68 -13.33 10.04 16.57
N LEU A 69 -13.61 9.39 17.70
CA LEU A 69 -12.57 9.00 18.67
C LEU A 69 -11.59 7.99 18.05
N VAL A 70 -12.10 7.00 17.32
CA VAL A 70 -11.25 6.02 16.61
C VAL A 70 -10.38 6.70 15.56
N ALA A 71 -10.93 7.66 14.80
CA ALA A 71 -10.17 8.42 13.81
C ALA A 71 -9.05 9.25 14.45
N ILE A 72 -9.30 9.88 15.60
CA ILE A 72 -8.29 10.63 16.37
C ILE A 72 -7.17 9.68 16.84
N ILE A 73 -7.53 8.53 17.42
CA ILE A 73 -6.56 7.54 17.91
C ILE A 73 -5.66 7.06 16.75
N TYR A 74 -6.26 6.69 15.61
CA TYR A 74 -5.48 6.26 14.46
C TYR A 74 -4.63 7.38 13.86
N GLY A 75 -5.14 8.62 13.86
CA GLY A 75 -4.37 9.79 13.45
C GLY A 75 -3.14 10.03 14.32
N CYS A 76 -3.28 9.93 15.64
CA CYS A 76 -2.17 10.05 16.58
C CYS A 76 -1.13 8.93 16.40
N ILE A 77 -1.58 7.67 16.25
CA ILE A 77 -0.68 6.53 15.98
C ILE A 77 0.06 6.74 14.65
N PHE A 78 -0.65 7.16 13.60
CA PHE A 78 -0.06 7.45 12.30
C PHE A 78 1.03 8.52 12.40
N ALA A 79 0.74 9.64 13.07
CA ALA A 79 1.71 10.73 13.26
C ALA A 79 2.93 10.24 14.07
N ALA A 80 2.72 9.51 15.16
CA ALA A 80 3.79 8.97 15.98
C ALA A 80 4.69 7.99 15.22
N CYS A 81 4.11 7.09 14.43
CA CYS A 81 4.86 6.14 13.60
C CYS A 81 5.71 6.85 12.53
N HIS A 82 5.17 7.88 11.87
CA HIS A 82 5.90 8.66 10.88
C HIS A 82 7.03 9.47 11.50
N PHE A 83 6.79 10.07 12.67
CA PHE A 83 7.83 10.79 13.41
C PHE A 83 8.95 9.85 13.85
N PHE A 84 8.61 8.65 14.34
CA PHE A 84 9.59 7.63 14.70
C PHE A 84 10.39 7.14 13.48
N CYS A 85 9.72 6.93 12.36
CA CYS A 85 10.37 6.59 11.10
C CYS A 85 11.37 7.67 10.68
N PHE A 86 10.95 8.93 10.69
CA PHE A 86 11.83 10.07 10.39
C PHE A 86 13.06 10.13 11.33
N ALA A 87 12.87 9.95 12.64
CA ALA A 87 13.94 10.04 13.62
C ALA A 87 14.97 8.88 13.51
N LYS A 88 14.55 7.71 13.03
CA LYS A 88 15.41 6.51 12.98
C LYS A 88 15.97 6.21 11.59
N THR A 89 15.39 6.75 10.54
CA THR A 89 15.86 6.50 9.18
C THR A 89 16.92 7.53 8.80
N LYS A 90 18.05 7.04 8.30
CA LYS A 90 19.14 7.86 7.76
C LYS A 90 19.25 7.62 6.26
N GLU A 91 19.29 8.69 5.49
CA GLU A 91 19.64 8.63 4.08
C GLU A 91 21.12 8.32 3.95
N GLN A 92 21.45 7.23 3.27
CA GLN A 92 22.84 6.79 3.05
C GLN A 92 23.33 7.14 1.64
N VAL A 93 22.38 7.32 0.72
CA VAL A 93 22.68 7.64 -0.66
C VAL A 93 22.69 9.15 -0.84
N ILE A 94 23.87 9.76 -0.76
CA ILE A 94 24.04 11.16 -1.09
C ILE A 94 23.97 11.25 -2.62
N MET A 95 22.86 11.74 -3.14
CA MET A 95 22.80 12.08 -4.56
C MET A 95 23.63 13.36 -4.77
N PRO A 96 24.57 13.36 -5.75
CA PRO A 96 25.27 14.59 -6.11
C PRO A 96 24.22 15.65 -6.46
N GLU A 97 24.46 16.88 -6.00
CA GLU A 97 23.63 18.02 -6.34
C GLU A 97 23.53 18.11 -7.86
N LYS A 98 22.45 17.62 -8.43
CA LYS A 98 22.20 17.75 -9.87
C LYS A 98 21.74 19.17 -10.14
N ASP A 99 22.35 19.80 -11.11
CA ASP A 99 21.85 21.03 -11.68
C ASP A 99 20.32 20.96 -11.80
N LYS A 100 19.64 22.07 -11.44
CA LYS A 100 18.16 22.15 -11.45
C LYS A 100 17.64 21.86 -12.86
N ILE A 101 17.45 20.58 -13.17
CA ILE A 101 16.92 20.14 -14.46
C ILE A 101 15.46 20.60 -14.52
N SER A 102 15.11 21.32 -15.56
CA SER A 102 13.74 21.81 -15.78
C SER A 102 12.75 20.64 -15.74
N ILE A 103 11.60 20.85 -15.07
CA ILE A 103 10.53 19.85 -14.94
C ILE A 103 10.09 19.32 -16.32
N LYS A 104 10.10 20.17 -17.36
CA LYS A 104 9.78 19.75 -18.73
C LYS A 104 10.75 18.70 -19.28
N VAL A 105 12.05 18.84 -18.99
CA VAL A 105 13.07 17.87 -19.43
C VAL A 105 12.91 16.55 -18.69
N GLN A 106 12.64 16.59 -17.38
CA GLN A 106 12.39 15.40 -16.58
C GLN A 106 11.13 14.66 -17.07
N LEU A 107 10.05 15.38 -17.32
CA LEU A 107 8.80 14.81 -17.81
C LEU A 107 9.00 14.16 -19.20
N ARG A 108 9.73 14.83 -20.08
CA ARG A 108 10.06 14.31 -21.41
C ARG A 108 10.88 13.01 -21.32
N ALA A 109 11.89 12.97 -20.45
CA ALA A 109 12.71 11.77 -20.22
C ALA A 109 11.87 10.59 -19.72
N VAL A 110 10.92 10.84 -18.80
CA VAL A 110 9.98 9.83 -18.30
C VAL A 110 9.06 9.34 -19.42
N MET A 111 8.50 10.24 -20.22
CA MET A 111 7.60 9.88 -21.33
C MET A 111 8.30 9.10 -22.46
N GLN A 112 9.60 9.29 -22.63
CA GLN A 112 10.39 8.56 -23.62
C GLN A 112 10.83 7.16 -23.12
N ASN A 113 10.70 6.88 -21.85
CA ASN A 113 11.07 5.59 -21.27
C ASN A 113 9.92 4.58 -21.42
N ARG A 114 9.93 3.82 -22.52
CA ARG A 114 8.91 2.80 -22.81
C ARG A 114 8.66 1.81 -21.68
N PRO A 115 9.69 1.17 -21.06
CA PRO A 115 9.48 0.27 -19.92
C PRO A 115 8.75 0.93 -18.77
N TYR A 116 9.04 2.21 -18.48
CA TYR A 116 8.37 2.96 -17.43
C TYR A 116 6.89 3.20 -17.75
N ILE A 117 6.58 3.61 -18.96
CA ILE A 117 5.18 3.84 -19.40
C ILE A 117 4.36 2.55 -19.33
N LEU A 118 4.91 1.43 -19.80
CA LEU A 118 4.24 0.13 -19.70
C LEU A 118 3.99 -0.28 -18.24
N ALA A 119 4.97 -0.08 -17.35
CA ALA A 119 4.81 -0.35 -15.93
C ALA A 119 3.74 0.56 -15.30
N LEU A 120 3.70 1.84 -15.69
CA LEU A 120 2.72 2.81 -15.22
C LEU A 120 1.29 2.43 -15.65
N ILE A 121 1.10 2.06 -16.91
CA ILE A 121 -0.20 1.56 -17.42
C ILE A 121 -0.62 0.30 -16.66
N GLY A 122 0.29 -0.66 -16.48
CA GLY A 122 0.02 -1.86 -15.71
C GLY A 122 -0.40 -1.55 -14.27
N GLN A 123 0.27 -0.60 -13.63
CA GLN A 123 -0.07 -0.17 -12.26
C GLN A 123 -1.45 0.49 -12.18
N VAL A 124 -1.81 1.31 -13.17
CA VAL A 124 -3.13 1.94 -13.24
C VAL A 124 -4.23 0.89 -13.42
N LEU A 125 -4.06 -0.05 -14.37
CA LEU A 125 -5.02 -1.14 -14.59
C LEU A 125 -5.16 -2.03 -13.36
N PHE A 126 -4.06 -2.38 -12.71
CA PHE A 126 -4.07 -3.13 -11.46
C PHE A 126 -4.82 -2.38 -10.35
N GLY A 127 -4.61 -1.06 -10.24
CA GLY A 127 -5.33 -0.22 -9.29
C GLY A 127 -6.84 -0.21 -9.53
N PHE A 128 -7.28 -0.07 -10.77
CA PHE A 128 -8.70 -0.18 -11.13
C PHE A 128 -9.30 -1.52 -10.72
N THR A 129 -8.62 -2.63 -11.01
CA THR A 129 -9.08 -3.97 -10.63
C THR A 129 -9.16 -4.13 -9.12
N LEU A 130 -8.14 -3.69 -8.39
CA LEU A 130 -8.06 -3.86 -6.94
C LEU A 130 -9.13 -3.04 -6.21
N TYR A 131 -9.23 -1.75 -6.52
CA TYR A 131 -10.17 -0.83 -5.85
C TYR A 131 -11.60 -1.04 -6.32
N GLY A 132 -11.82 -1.30 -7.61
CA GLY A 132 -13.13 -1.63 -8.16
C GLY A 132 -13.71 -2.88 -7.50
N ARG A 133 -12.95 -3.98 -7.49
CA ARG A 133 -13.38 -5.21 -6.82
C ARG A 133 -13.75 -5.00 -5.35
N ASN A 134 -12.95 -4.24 -4.59
CA ASN A 134 -13.25 -4.00 -3.18
C ASN A 134 -14.56 -3.20 -2.99
N ALA A 135 -14.87 -2.26 -3.87
CA ALA A 135 -16.11 -1.52 -3.84
C ALA A 135 -17.29 -2.44 -4.19
N ASP A 136 -17.18 -3.19 -5.29
CA ASP A 136 -18.25 -4.08 -5.77
C ASP A 136 -18.61 -5.15 -4.75
N VAL A 137 -17.62 -5.76 -4.10
CA VAL A 137 -17.85 -6.78 -3.08
C VAL A 137 -18.58 -6.23 -1.86
N LEU A 138 -18.27 -4.99 -1.43
CA LEU A 138 -19.00 -4.35 -0.34
C LEU A 138 -20.48 -4.13 -0.70
N TYR A 139 -20.76 -3.67 -1.93
CA TYR A 139 -22.12 -3.50 -2.42
C TYR A 139 -22.86 -4.83 -2.52
N TYR A 140 -22.21 -5.88 -3.01
CA TYR A 140 -22.78 -7.22 -3.10
C TYR A 140 -23.26 -7.73 -1.74
N PHE A 141 -22.40 -7.73 -0.73
CA PHE A 141 -22.77 -8.19 0.61
C PHE A 141 -23.83 -7.31 1.29
N THR A 142 -23.84 -6.02 0.98
CA THR A 142 -24.79 -5.10 1.59
C THR A 142 -26.18 -5.17 0.95
N TYR A 143 -26.24 -5.26 -0.38
CA TYR A 143 -27.52 -5.13 -1.12
C TYR A 143 -28.07 -6.45 -1.66
N VAL A 144 -27.23 -7.42 -1.95
CA VAL A 144 -27.65 -8.73 -2.49
C VAL A 144 -27.82 -9.74 -1.35
N GLU A 145 -26.82 -9.89 -0.49
CA GLU A 145 -26.87 -10.80 0.66
C GLU A 145 -27.60 -10.21 1.87
N GLY A 146 -27.78 -8.90 1.89
CA GLY A 146 -28.46 -8.20 3.01
C GLY A 146 -27.68 -8.22 4.33
N ASN A 147 -26.43 -8.69 4.35
CA ASN A 147 -25.64 -8.80 5.58
C ASN A 147 -24.19 -8.31 5.39
N ALA A 148 -23.96 -7.05 5.77
CA ALA A 148 -22.64 -6.44 5.70
C ALA A 148 -21.56 -7.14 6.54
N SER A 149 -21.92 -7.98 7.51
CA SER A 149 -20.95 -8.71 8.34
C SER A 149 -20.15 -9.74 7.53
N TYR A 150 -20.69 -10.26 6.45
CA TYR A 150 -19.98 -11.18 5.56
C TYR A 150 -18.80 -10.51 4.84
N TYR A 151 -18.85 -9.20 4.62
CA TYR A 151 -17.72 -8.44 4.08
C TYR A 151 -16.50 -8.51 5.00
N THR A 152 -16.69 -8.48 6.31
CA THR A 152 -15.58 -8.60 7.28
C THR A 152 -14.92 -9.98 7.19
N THR A 153 -15.72 -11.04 7.14
CA THR A 153 -15.21 -12.42 6.98
C THR A 153 -14.48 -12.59 5.66
N TYR A 154 -15.05 -12.10 4.56
CA TYR A 154 -14.42 -12.11 3.25
C TYR A 154 -13.06 -11.38 3.25
N SER A 155 -13.01 -10.19 3.87
CA SER A 155 -11.77 -9.41 3.97
C SER A 155 -10.69 -10.17 4.75
N MET A 156 -11.04 -10.85 5.83
CA MET A 156 -10.10 -11.68 6.58
C MET A 156 -9.60 -12.87 5.77
N CYS A 157 -10.47 -13.53 5.02
CA CYS A 157 -10.08 -14.65 4.15
C CYS A 157 -9.10 -14.25 3.04
N ILE A 158 -9.11 -12.99 2.59
CA ILE A 158 -8.16 -12.48 1.60
C ILE A 158 -6.80 -12.12 2.22
N ILE A 159 -6.78 -11.63 3.45
CA ILE A 159 -5.54 -11.16 4.10
C ILE A 159 -4.52 -12.29 4.24
N ILE A 160 -4.95 -13.49 4.67
CA ILE A 160 -4.05 -14.62 4.90
C ILE A 160 -3.31 -15.05 3.61
N PRO A 161 -4.00 -15.35 2.49
CA PRO A 161 -3.32 -15.66 1.23
C PRO A 161 -2.46 -14.50 0.71
N SER A 162 -2.85 -13.25 0.95
CA SER A 162 -2.08 -12.08 0.53
C SER A 162 -0.74 -11.98 1.26
N ILE A 163 -0.71 -12.26 2.57
CA ILE A 163 0.52 -12.31 3.36
C ILE A 163 1.43 -13.43 2.86
N ILE A 164 0.86 -14.63 2.63
CA ILE A 164 1.61 -15.78 2.12
C ILE A 164 2.18 -15.46 0.73
N GLY A 165 1.38 -14.89 -0.16
CA GLY A 165 1.82 -14.50 -1.50
C GLY A 165 2.96 -13.47 -1.48
N ALA A 166 2.87 -12.46 -0.62
CA ALA A 166 3.92 -11.47 -0.45
C ALA A 166 5.22 -12.07 0.11
N ALA A 167 5.12 -13.00 1.07
CA ALA A 167 6.27 -13.70 1.63
C ALA A 167 6.93 -14.65 0.60
N CYS A 168 6.12 -15.31 -0.21
CA CYS A 168 6.60 -16.22 -1.28
C CYS A 168 7.21 -15.49 -2.48
N PHE A 169 6.96 -14.18 -2.64
CA PHE A 169 7.48 -13.41 -3.78
C PHE A 169 9.01 -13.46 -3.86
N GLN A 170 9.69 -13.25 -2.75
CA GLN A 170 11.15 -13.11 -2.72
C GLN A 170 11.89 -14.43 -3.06
N PRO A 171 11.54 -15.60 -2.50
CA PRO A 171 12.18 -16.86 -2.89
C PRO A 171 11.90 -17.23 -4.35
N VAL A 172 10.69 -16.97 -4.86
CA VAL A 172 10.35 -17.21 -6.27
C VAL A 172 11.14 -16.29 -7.19
N PHE A 173 11.25 -15.02 -6.84
CA PHE A 173 12.04 -14.05 -7.59
C PHE A 173 13.52 -14.45 -7.69
N ARG A 174 14.13 -14.88 -6.58
CA ARG A 174 15.52 -15.36 -6.57
C ARG A 174 15.73 -16.57 -7.47
N LYS A 175 14.76 -17.49 -7.49
CA LYS A 175 14.84 -18.72 -8.30
C LYS A 175 14.71 -18.44 -9.82
N LEU A 176 13.85 -17.48 -10.19
CA LEU A 176 13.60 -17.13 -11.59
C LEU A 176 14.58 -16.09 -12.15
N ASN A 177 15.24 -15.32 -11.29
CA ASN A 177 16.20 -14.25 -11.61
C ASN A 177 15.73 -13.28 -12.72
N ASN A 178 14.44 -13.14 -12.93
CA ASN A 178 13.84 -12.29 -13.95
C ASN A 178 12.53 -11.66 -13.44
N LYS A 179 12.56 -10.33 -13.22
CA LYS A 179 11.41 -9.56 -12.69
C LYS A 179 10.17 -9.66 -13.58
N GLY A 180 10.35 -9.60 -14.89
CA GLY A 180 9.25 -9.67 -15.84
C GLY A 180 8.55 -11.03 -15.82
N ARG A 181 9.31 -12.12 -15.85
CA ARG A 181 8.75 -13.49 -15.78
C ARG A 181 8.04 -13.75 -14.46
N THR A 182 8.62 -13.31 -13.35
CA THR A 182 7.97 -13.44 -12.03
C THR A 182 6.65 -12.70 -12.01
N ALA A 183 6.62 -11.45 -12.46
CA ALA A 183 5.39 -10.65 -12.52
C ALA A 183 4.34 -11.28 -13.44
N SER A 184 4.74 -11.81 -14.61
CA SER A 184 3.82 -12.46 -15.55
C SER A 184 3.21 -13.74 -14.97
N ILE A 185 3.98 -14.57 -14.27
CA ILE A 185 3.47 -15.80 -13.64
C ILE A 185 2.44 -15.45 -12.57
N PHE A 186 2.74 -14.48 -11.69
CA PHE A 186 1.78 -14.07 -10.66
C PHE A 186 0.55 -13.39 -11.26
N ALA A 187 0.70 -12.58 -12.32
CA ALA A 187 -0.44 -11.98 -13.02
C ALA A 187 -1.36 -13.03 -13.68
N LEU A 188 -0.79 -14.07 -14.28
CA LEU A 188 -1.56 -15.19 -14.83
C LEU A 188 -2.32 -15.97 -13.72
N LEU A 189 -1.67 -16.22 -12.59
CA LEU A 189 -2.31 -16.90 -11.46
C LEU A 189 -3.44 -16.08 -10.82
N THR A 190 -3.40 -14.77 -10.91
CA THR A 190 -4.45 -13.88 -10.39
C THR A 190 -5.56 -13.60 -11.40
N GLY A 191 -5.34 -13.89 -12.68
CA GLY A 191 -6.32 -13.73 -13.77
C GLY A 191 -7.20 -14.95 -14.01
N ILE A 192 -6.93 -16.05 -13.31
CA ILE A 192 -7.78 -17.27 -13.28
C ILE A 192 -8.66 -17.22 -12.04
#